data_3d8476b4b485e0ccd19bca8c620e2e36
#
_entry.id   3d8476b4b485e0ccd19bca8c620e2e36
#
_cell.length_a   1.000
_cell.length_b   1.000
_cell.length_c   1.000
_cell.angle_alpha   90.00
_cell.angle_beta   90.00
_cell.angle_gamma   90.00
#
_symmetry.space_group_name_H-M   'P 1'
#
loop_
_entity.id
_entity.type
_entity.pdbx_description
1 polymer ?
#
loop_
_entity_poly.entity_id
_entity_poly.type
_entity_poly.pdbx_seq_one_letter_code
_entity_poly.pdbx_strand_id
1 'polypeptide(L)'
;MTRYNLHTHSVYSRHGEGEILDYVNEAERIGLHILGFTEHCPYPDDGYSIDNGRMWFKTLPTYVSKVQEAKERKGDLSVFLGWECDWIKGREEWIHEVREKSDYLIFGLHYLEDKGGEVYTPFHSDRWDRKRALKLYGERYVSAVESGLFLFSAHPDLFMNMSDEFGEEEKALSRDIIAIAKERNMVMEVNGSGIMKARQRGLKESRYPRREFWEMAKDAGLYCIVSADAHDPGTMGERLELAQAFASSLDLSMVEPGVENGKLVLRRDREK
;
A
#
# COMPACT_ATOMS: atom_id res chain seq x y z
N MET A 1 20.32 3.94 -3.33
CA MET A 1 19.11 4.79 -3.29
C MET A 1 18.05 4.07 -4.12
N THR A 2 16.86 3.92 -3.60
CA THR A 2 15.71 3.27 -4.29
C THR A 2 15.38 4.03 -5.56
N ARG A 3 15.21 3.32 -6.68
CA ARG A 3 14.94 3.92 -8.00
C ARG A 3 13.50 3.72 -8.46
N TYR A 4 12.62 3.40 -7.56
CA TYR A 4 11.20 3.15 -7.83
C TYR A 4 10.31 3.64 -6.70
N ASN A 5 9.06 3.93 -7.01
CA ASN A 5 7.98 4.08 -6.06
C ASN A 5 6.70 3.53 -6.69
N LEU A 6 6.03 2.59 -6.01
CA LEU A 6 4.83 1.90 -6.50
C LEU A 6 3.60 2.16 -5.62
N HIS A 7 3.67 3.18 -4.73
CA HIS A 7 2.54 3.56 -3.89
C HIS A 7 2.50 5.10 -3.78
N THR A 8 1.55 5.69 -4.52
CA THR A 8 1.44 7.14 -4.69
C THR A 8 -0.02 7.56 -4.81
N HIS A 9 -0.38 8.58 -4.05
CA HIS A 9 -1.68 9.25 -4.07
C HIS A 9 -1.52 10.71 -4.47
N SER A 10 -2.38 11.19 -5.35
CA SER A 10 -2.40 12.58 -5.82
C SER A 10 -3.62 13.33 -5.30
N VAL A 11 -3.88 14.51 -5.84
CA VAL A 11 -5.08 15.30 -5.51
C VAL A 11 -6.39 14.50 -5.75
N TYR A 12 -6.36 13.48 -6.57
CA TYR A 12 -7.54 12.63 -6.86
C TYR A 12 -7.96 11.78 -5.66
N SER A 13 -7.07 11.47 -4.71
CA SER A 13 -7.44 10.82 -3.44
C SER A 13 -8.33 11.68 -2.55
N ARG A 14 -8.45 13.00 -2.84
CA ARG A 14 -9.17 14.01 -2.08
C ARG A 14 -8.54 14.40 -0.74
N HIS A 15 -7.45 13.77 -0.35
CA HIS A 15 -6.63 14.11 0.82
C HIS A 15 -5.14 14.14 0.51
N GLY A 16 -4.77 13.92 -0.75
CA GLY A 16 -3.44 14.16 -1.29
C GLY A 16 -3.34 15.54 -1.95
N GLU A 17 -2.12 15.95 -2.23
CA GLU A 17 -1.75 17.18 -2.90
C GLU A 17 -1.04 16.87 -4.24
N GLY A 18 -0.96 17.85 -5.12
CA GLY A 18 -0.27 17.73 -6.40
C GLY A 18 -1.03 16.92 -7.46
N GLU A 19 -0.85 17.35 -8.70
CA GLU A 19 -1.36 16.67 -9.88
C GLU A 19 -0.42 15.52 -10.30
N ILE A 20 -0.87 14.65 -11.20
CA ILE A 20 -0.07 13.53 -11.73
C ILE A 20 1.29 13.99 -12.23
N LEU A 21 1.36 15.13 -12.94
CA LEU A 21 2.60 15.66 -13.47
C LEU A 21 3.57 16.18 -12.40
N ASP A 22 3.08 16.64 -11.25
CA ASP A 22 3.94 17.06 -10.15
C ASP A 22 4.72 15.88 -9.57
N TYR A 23 4.08 14.71 -9.45
CA TYR A 23 4.74 13.46 -9.05
C TYR A 23 5.72 12.94 -10.10
N VAL A 24 5.38 13.04 -11.39
CA VAL A 24 6.30 12.68 -12.48
C VAL A 24 7.55 13.55 -12.45
N ASN A 25 7.40 14.87 -12.34
CA ASN A 25 8.51 15.80 -12.28
C ASN A 25 9.38 15.55 -11.03
N GLU A 26 8.77 15.29 -9.90
CA GLU A 26 9.50 14.95 -8.67
C GLU A 26 10.22 13.62 -8.78
N ALA A 27 9.59 12.59 -9.35
CA ALA A 27 10.22 11.29 -9.60
C ALA A 27 11.47 11.41 -10.48
N GLU A 28 11.38 12.17 -11.57
CA GLU A 28 12.52 12.49 -12.45
C GLU A 28 13.62 13.26 -11.66
N ARG A 29 13.23 14.25 -10.86
CA ARG A 29 14.15 15.07 -10.05
C ARG A 29 14.97 14.24 -9.06
N ILE A 30 14.32 13.27 -8.39
CA ILE A 30 14.98 12.38 -7.41
C ILE A 30 15.58 11.11 -8.04
N GLY A 31 15.51 10.97 -9.36
CA GLY A 31 16.16 9.90 -10.13
C GLY A 31 15.45 8.55 -10.04
N LEU A 32 14.13 8.52 -9.92
CA LEU A 32 13.36 7.28 -10.06
C LEU A 32 13.34 6.83 -11.53
N HIS A 33 13.28 5.53 -11.75
CA HIS A 33 13.10 4.89 -13.06
C HIS A 33 11.71 4.28 -13.21
N ILE A 34 11.00 4.04 -12.10
CA ILE A 34 9.66 3.48 -12.08
C ILE A 34 8.80 4.26 -11.09
N LEU A 35 7.66 4.75 -11.57
CA LEU A 35 6.63 5.41 -10.77
C LEU A 35 5.29 4.74 -11.00
N GLY A 36 4.64 4.29 -9.94
CA GLY A 36 3.29 3.75 -9.97
C GLY A 36 2.32 4.67 -9.25
N PHE A 37 1.21 4.98 -9.88
CA PHE A 37 0.09 5.68 -9.29
C PHE A 37 -0.92 4.66 -8.75
N THR A 38 -1.28 4.74 -7.48
CA THR A 38 -2.13 3.77 -6.79
C THR A 38 -3.16 4.47 -5.91
N GLU A 39 -3.96 5.33 -6.53
CA GLU A 39 -5.07 5.95 -5.81
C GLU A 39 -5.95 4.90 -5.12
N HIS A 40 -6.59 5.30 -4.02
CA HIS A 40 -7.61 4.46 -3.41
C HIS A 40 -8.72 4.15 -4.42
N CYS A 41 -8.89 2.88 -4.74
CA CYS A 41 -9.82 2.44 -5.78
C CYS A 41 -11.25 2.90 -5.47
N PRO A 42 -11.89 3.71 -6.33
CA PRO A 42 -13.26 4.13 -6.11
C PRO A 42 -14.23 2.98 -6.41
N TYR A 43 -15.37 2.99 -5.75
CA TYR A 43 -16.47 2.07 -6.04
C TYR A 43 -17.55 2.75 -6.87
N PRO A 44 -18.28 2.01 -7.74
CA PRO A 44 -19.31 2.58 -8.64
C PRO A 44 -20.44 3.33 -7.92
N ASP A 45 -20.71 2.99 -6.68
CA ASP A 45 -21.72 3.61 -5.82
C ASP A 45 -21.17 4.70 -4.89
N ASP A 46 -19.92 5.14 -5.12
CA ASP A 46 -19.17 6.04 -4.23
C ASP A 46 -19.05 5.54 -2.78
N GLY A 47 -19.23 4.24 -2.53
CA GLY A 47 -19.06 3.65 -1.22
C GLY A 47 -17.68 3.95 -0.64
N TYR A 48 -17.64 4.28 0.66
CA TYR A 48 -16.41 4.66 1.40
C TYR A 48 -15.72 5.94 0.89
N SER A 49 -16.40 6.77 0.08
CA SER A 49 -15.86 8.04 -0.42
C SER A 49 -16.23 9.25 0.45
N ILE A 50 -17.13 9.06 1.43
CA ILE A 50 -17.73 10.15 2.24
C ILE A 50 -16.67 10.85 3.09
N ASP A 51 -15.75 10.12 3.69
CA ASP A 51 -14.73 10.63 4.63
C ASP A 51 -13.44 11.13 3.93
N ASN A 52 -13.53 11.57 2.67
CA ASN A 52 -12.38 11.96 1.84
C ASN A 52 -11.33 10.84 1.68
N GLY A 53 -11.71 9.59 1.92
CA GLY A 53 -10.80 8.46 1.85
C GLY A 53 -10.47 7.98 0.44
N ARG A 54 -11.24 8.40 -0.59
CA ARG A 54 -11.02 8.02 -1.99
C ARG A 54 -11.72 8.97 -2.96
N MET A 55 -11.31 8.91 -4.24
CA MET A 55 -11.94 9.72 -5.28
C MET A 55 -13.41 9.37 -5.48
N TRP A 56 -14.17 10.33 -6.01
CA TRP A 56 -15.52 10.06 -6.51
C TRP A 56 -15.44 9.23 -7.79
N PHE A 57 -16.34 8.26 -7.96
CA PHE A 57 -16.35 7.40 -9.14
C PHE A 57 -16.41 8.18 -10.46
N LYS A 58 -17.16 9.28 -10.48
CA LYS A 58 -17.25 10.18 -11.64
C LYS A 58 -15.90 10.78 -12.09
N THR A 59 -14.89 10.83 -11.22
CA THR A 59 -13.56 11.38 -11.54
C THR A 59 -12.59 10.31 -12.07
N LEU A 60 -12.93 9.03 -11.96
CA LEU A 60 -12.15 7.91 -12.43
C LEU A 60 -11.64 8.05 -13.88
N PRO A 61 -12.50 8.41 -14.88
CA PRO A 61 -12.02 8.56 -16.26
C PRO A 61 -10.96 9.65 -16.42
N THR A 62 -11.12 10.77 -15.70
CA THR A 62 -10.16 11.88 -15.73
C THR A 62 -8.81 11.46 -15.15
N TYR A 63 -8.81 10.79 -14.00
CA TYR A 63 -7.58 10.28 -13.38
C TYR A 63 -6.85 9.29 -14.30
N VAL A 64 -7.58 8.31 -14.84
CA VAL A 64 -6.99 7.32 -15.76
C VAL A 64 -6.39 8.00 -16.99
N SER A 65 -7.08 8.98 -17.59
CA SER A 65 -6.55 9.76 -18.72
C SER A 65 -5.25 10.48 -18.36
N LYS A 66 -5.19 11.11 -17.19
CA LYS A 66 -3.99 11.81 -16.73
C LYS A 66 -2.79 10.90 -16.50
N VAL A 67 -3.02 9.73 -15.91
CA VAL A 67 -1.95 8.73 -15.77
C VAL A 67 -1.52 8.19 -17.14
N GLN A 68 -2.46 7.96 -18.05
CA GLN A 68 -2.11 7.52 -19.42
C GLN A 68 -1.29 8.58 -20.18
N GLU A 69 -1.64 9.87 -20.09
CA GLU A 69 -0.84 10.97 -20.63
C GLU A 69 0.59 10.95 -20.06
N ALA A 70 0.74 10.67 -18.76
CA ALA A 70 2.04 10.55 -18.11
C ALA A 70 2.84 9.32 -18.61
N LYS A 71 2.18 8.19 -18.87
CA LYS A 71 2.81 6.97 -19.43
C LYS A 71 3.37 7.19 -20.84
N GLU A 72 2.77 8.08 -21.62
CA GLU A 72 3.17 8.39 -23.01
C GLU A 72 4.33 9.39 -23.08
N ARG A 73 4.73 9.99 -21.95
CA ARG A 73 5.88 10.92 -21.94
C ARG A 73 7.17 10.18 -22.30
N LYS A 74 7.99 10.84 -23.11
CA LYS A 74 9.32 10.35 -23.45
C LYS A 74 10.28 10.66 -22.30
N GLY A 75 11.07 9.70 -21.87
CA GLY A 75 12.06 9.83 -20.80
C GLY A 75 12.47 8.45 -20.27
N ASP A 76 13.31 8.46 -19.25
CA ASP A 76 13.79 7.23 -18.61
C ASP A 76 12.86 6.72 -17.50
N LEU A 77 11.82 7.49 -17.16
CA LEU A 77 10.84 7.14 -16.16
C LEU A 77 9.71 6.30 -16.77
N SER A 78 9.54 5.09 -16.28
CA SER A 78 8.40 4.23 -16.60
C SER A 78 7.26 4.50 -15.62
N VAL A 79 6.11 4.93 -16.13
CA VAL A 79 4.91 5.20 -15.33
C VAL A 79 3.91 4.06 -15.45
N PHE A 80 3.26 3.68 -14.34
CA PHE A 80 2.28 2.60 -14.27
C PHE A 80 0.99 3.04 -13.60
N LEU A 81 -0.14 2.59 -14.15
CA LEU A 81 -1.47 2.74 -13.56
C LEU A 81 -1.74 1.56 -12.63
N GLY A 82 -1.79 1.82 -11.35
CA GLY A 82 -2.21 0.87 -10.33
C GLY A 82 -3.39 1.39 -9.51
N TRP A 83 -3.81 0.60 -8.53
CA TRP A 83 -4.80 0.99 -7.54
C TRP A 83 -4.45 0.39 -6.19
N GLU A 84 -4.66 1.15 -5.13
CA GLU A 84 -4.75 0.62 -3.79
C GLU A 84 -6.20 0.30 -3.47
N CYS A 85 -6.47 -1.00 -3.31
CA CYS A 85 -7.82 -1.50 -3.12
C CYS A 85 -8.04 -1.94 -1.67
N ASP A 86 -9.18 -1.56 -1.08
CA ASP A 86 -9.69 -2.27 0.08
C ASP A 86 -10.38 -3.56 -0.37
N TRP A 87 -10.08 -4.69 0.29
CA TRP A 87 -10.72 -5.96 0.02
C TRP A 87 -12.00 -6.10 0.83
N ILE A 88 -13.11 -5.60 0.28
CA ILE A 88 -14.41 -5.52 0.93
C ILE A 88 -15.34 -6.59 0.36
N LYS A 89 -15.95 -7.36 1.25
CA LYS A 89 -16.86 -8.42 0.87
C LYS A 89 -18.05 -7.89 0.05
N GLY A 90 -18.32 -8.57 -1.08
CA GLY A 90 -19.40 -8.21 -2.01
C GLY A 90 -18.97 -7.18 -3.05
N ARG A 91 -17.70 -6.78 -3.08
CA ARG A 91 -17.13 -5.86 -4.07
C ARG A 91 -16.01 -6.47 -4.90
N GLU A 92 -15.80 -7.76 -4.76
CA GLU A 92 -14.72 -8.52 -5.39
C GLU A 92 -14.79 -8.44 -6.92
N GLU A 93 -16.01 -8.54 -7.49
CA GLU A 93 -16.22 -8.48 -8.94
C GLU A 93 -15.71 -7.16 -9.54
N TRP A 94 -15.98 -6.04 -8.86
CA TRP A 94 -15.44 -4.74 -9.28
C TRP A 94 -13.91 -4.70 -9.25
N ILE A 95 -13.28 -5.28 -8.23
CA ILE A 95 -11.81 -5.34 -8.15
C ILE A 95 -11.23 -6.19 -9.29
N HIS A 96 -11.89 -7.29 -9.70
CA HIS A 96 -11.51 -8.04 -10.89
C HIS A 96 -11.59 -7.19 -12.16
N GLU A 97 -12.67 -6.43 -12.37
CA GLU A 97 -12.79 -5.53 -13.51
C GLU A 97 -11.68 -4.45 -13.53
N VAL A 98 -11.38 -3.87 -12.38
CA VAL A 98 -10.31 -2.87 -12.24
C VAL A 98 -8.95 -3.49 -12.56
N ARG A 99 -8.69 -4.74 -12.14
CA ARG A 99 -7.45 -5.45 -12.41
C ARG A 99 -7.19 -5.60 -13.90
N GLU A 100 -8.21 -5.91 -14.69
CA GLU A 100 -8.09 -6.06 -16.14
C GLU A 100 -7.71 -4.76 -16.88
N LYS A 101 -8.03 -3.61 -16.28
CA LYS A 101 -7.83 -2.27 -16.86
C LYS A 101 -6.62 -1.54 -16.27
N SER A 102 -5.81 -2.23 -15.45
CA SER A 102 -4.68 -1.65 -14.72
C SER A 102 -3.41 -2.44 -14.97
N ASP A 103 -2.26 -1.80 -14.77
CA ASP A 103 -0.97 -2.49 -14.86
C ASP A 103 -0.77 -3.41 -13.65
N TYR A 104 -1.20 -2.98 -12.45
CA TYR A 104 -1.14 -3.75 -11.22
C TYR A 104 -2.14 -3.26 -10.17
N LEU A 105 -2.36 -4.08 -9.15
CA LEU A 105 -3.10 -3.70 -7.95
C LEU A 105 -2.25 -3.95 -6.70
N ILE A 106 -2.46 -3.13 -5.68
CA ILE A 106 -2.03 -3.37 -4.31
C ILE A 106 -3.25 -3.34 -3.41
N PHE A 107 -3.19 -3.93 -2.23
CA PHE A 107 -4.28 -3.79 -1.27
C PHE A 107 -3.82 -3.22 0.06
N GLY A 108 -4.60 -2.27 0.57
CA GLY A 108 -4.53 -1.74 1.91
C GLY A 108 -5.87 -1.96 2.62
N LEU A 109 -5.86 -2.31 3.90
CA LEU A 109 -7.08 -2.56 4.66
C LEU A 109 -7.42 -1.33 5.52
N HIS A 110 -8.10 -0.36 4.91
CA HIS A 110 -8.54 0.88 5.57
C HIS A 110 -9.96 0.78 6.11
N TYR A 111 -10.78 -0.07 5.50
CA TYR A 111 -12.16 -0.31 5.87
C TYR A 111 -12.43 -1.81 6.02
N LEU A 112 -12.98 -2.16 7.16
CA LEU A 112 -13.29 -3.54 7.53
C LEU A 112 -14.80 -3.61 7.82
N GLU A 113 -15.58 -4.15 6.90
CA GLU A 113 -17.02 -4.32 7.08
C GLU A 113 -17.31 -5.71 7.64
N ASP A 114 -18.06 -5.78 8.72
CA ASP A 114 -18.51 -7.03 9.32
C ASP A 114 -19.79 -7.57 8.68
N LYS A 115 -20.27 -8.72 9.18
CA LYS A 115 -21.49 -9.35 8.67
C LYS A 115 -22.76 -8.55 8.93
N GLY A 116 -22.72 -7.62 9.86
CA GLY A 116 -23.84 -6.74 10.24
C GLY A 116 -23.84 -5.43 9.47
N GLY A 117 -22.84 -5.18 8.61
CA GLY A 117 -22.66 -3.92 7.89
C GLY A 117 -22.00 -2.83 8.74
N GLU A 118 -21.46 -3.16 9.92
CA GLU A 118 -20.68 -2.23 10.72
C GLU A 118 -19.28 -2.11 10.13
N VAL A 119 -18.84 -0.86 9.92
CA VAL A 119 -17.55 -0.54 9.29
C VAL A 119 -16.54 -0.09 10.34
N TYR A 120 -15.42 -0.76 10.39
CA TYR A 120 -14.27 -0.47 11.25
C TYR A 120 -13.14 0.13 10.41
N THR A 121 -12.34 1.00 11.01
CA THR A 121 -11.16 1.57 10.36
C THR A 121 -9.99 1.64 11.35
N PRO A 122 -8.76 1.31 10.94
CA PRO A 122 -7.58 1.45 11.78
C PRO A 122 -7.26 2.90 12.21
N PHE A 123 -7.93 3.89 11.63
CA PHE A 123 -7.67 5.31 11.91
C PHE A 123 -8.50 5.89 13.06
N HIS A 124 -9.55 5.19 13.51
CA HIS A 124 -10.48 5.63 14.56
C HIS A 124 -10.75 4.51 15.57
N SER A 125 -9.68 3.99 16.16
CA SER A 125 -9.70 2.76 16.98
C SER A 125 -10.37 2.89 18.35
N ASP A 126 -10.60 4.10 18.86
CA ASP A 126 -11.21 4.42 20.15
C ASP A 126 -12.71 4.07 20.24
N ARG A 127 -13.34 3.77 19.10
CA ARG A 127 -14.79 3.51 18.98
C ARG A 127 -15.15 2.04 18.82
N TRP A 128 -14.16 1.14 18.71
CA TRP A 128 -14.39 -0.22 18.26
C TRP A 128 -14.00 -1.27 19.32
N ASP A 129 -14.68 -2.42 19.28
CA ASP A 129 -14.14 -3.63 19.89
C ASP A 129 -12.85 -4.04 19.15
N ARG A 130 -11.71 -3.71 19.76
CA ARG A 130 -10.38 -3.95 19.19
C ARG A 130 -10.17 -5.40 18.79
N LYS A 131 -10.54 -6.33 19.64
CA LYS A 131 -10.36 -7.78 19.38
C LYS A 131 -11.14 -8.22 18.14
N ARG A 132 -12.38 -7.73 18.01
CA ARG A 132 -13.20 -7.99 16.83
C ARG A 132 -12.60 -7.36 15.58
N ALA A 133 -12.12 -6.12 15.67
CA ALA A 133 -11.48 -5.43 14.56
C ALA A 133 -10.19 -6.14 14.09
N LEU A 134 -9.32 -6.57 15.01
CA LEU A 134 -8.11 -7.34 14.69
C LEU A 134 -8.44 -8.66 14.00
N LYS A 135 -9.43 -9.40 14.52
CA LYS A 135 -9.90 -10.65 13.88
C LYS A 135 -10.39 -10.40 12.46
N LEU A 136 -11.20 -9.37 12.27
CA LEU A 136 -11.73 -9.00 10.95
C LEU A 136 -10.62 -8.58 9.99
N TYR A 137 -9.61 -7.87 10.48
CA TYR A 137 -8.42 -7.52 9.69
C TYR A 137 -7.73 -8.78 9.17
N GLY A 138 -7.47 -9.75 10.03
CA GLY A 138 -6.86 -11.03 9.63
C GLY A 138 -7.70 -11.78 8.59
N GLU A 139 -9.02 -11.91 8.81
CA GLU A 139 -9.92 -12.56 7.86
C GLU A 139 -9.89 -11.88 6.48
N ARG A 140 -9.87 -10.55 6.44
CA ARG A 140 -9.80 -9.79 5.19
C ARG A 140 -8.44 -9.89 4.53
N TYR A 141 -7.35 -9.85 5.31
CA TYR A 141 -6.00 -10.01 4.79
C TYR A 141 -5.83 -11.36 4.11
N VAL A 142 -6.21 -12.46 4.77
CA VAL A 142 -6.16 -13.80 4.20
C VAL A 142 -6.94 -13.86 2.89
N SER A 143 -8.18 -13.40 2.88
CA SER A 143 -9.03 -13.41 1.69
C SER A 143 -8.47 -12.56 0.54
N ALA A 144 -7.86 -11.40 0.83
CA ALA A 144 -7.21 -10.58 -0.18
C ALA A 144 -6.01 -11.29 -0.81
N VAL A 145 -5.15 -11.90 0.01
CA VAL A 145 -4.00 -12.67 -0.47
C VAL A 145 -4.42 -13.89 -1.31
N GLU A 146 -5.47 -14.59 -0.88
CA GLU A 146 -6.01 -15.76 -1.59
C GLU A 146 -6.61 -15.42 -2.94
N SER A 147 -7.07 -14.19 -3.15
CA SER A 147 -7.60 -13.74 -4.45
C SER A 147 -6.57 -13.80 -5.58
N GLY A 148 -5.28 -13.67 -5.26
CA GLY A 148 -4.19 -13.67 -6.24
C GLY A 148 -4.16 -12.43 -7.15
N LEU A 149 -4.94 -11.37 -6.86
CA LEU A 149 -5.07 -10.19 -7.71
C LEU A 149 -3.96 -9.16 -7.51
N PHE A 150 -3.33 -9.16 -6.33
CA PHE A 150 -2.50 -8.06 -5.87
C PHE A 150 -1.01 -8.37 -6.03
N LEU A 151 -0.26 -7.36 -6.46
CA LEU A 151 1.20 -7.42 -6.65
C LEU A 151 1.93 -7.49 -5.30
N PHE A 152 1.45 -6.70 -4.33
CA PHE A 152 1.93 -6.70 -2.95
C PHE A 152 0.86 -6.18 -1.98
N SER A 153 1.01 -6.45 -0.69
CA SER A 153 0.20 -5.87 0.36
C SER A 153 0.79 -4.54 0.82
N ALA A 154 0.01 -3.46 0.74
CA ALA A 154 0.34 -2.17 1.30
C ALA A 154 0.26 -2.22 2.83
N HIS A 155 1.23 -1.59 3.51
CA HIS A 155 1.28 -1.45 4.98
C HIS A 155 0.57 -2.60 5.74
N PRO A 156 1.06 -3.87 5.64
CA PRO A 156 0.37 -5.05 6.15
C PRO A 156 0.14 -5.02 7.67
N ASP A 157 0.88 -4.21 8.37
CA ASP A 157 0.82 -3.99 9.82
C ASP A 157 0.06 -2.72 10.24
N LEU A 158 -0.77 -2.15 9.34
CA LEU A 158 -1.62 -0.99 9.62
C LEU A 158 -2.57 -1.24 10.82
N PHE A 159 -2.90 -2.51 11.11
CA PHE A 159 -3.70 -2.89 12.28
C PHE A 159 -3.09 -2.40 13.61
N MET A 160 -1.78 -2.10 13.64
CA MET A 160 -1.13 -1.53 14.80
C MET A 160 -1.63 -0.12 15.18
N ASN A 161 -2.35 0.55 14.28
CA ASN A 161 -3.07 1.77 14.64
C ASN A 161 -4.24 1.52 15.61
N MET A 162 -4.74 0.28 15.67
CA MET A 162 -5.80 -0.13 16.60
C MET A 162 -5.26 -0.59 17.96
N SER A 163 -3.93 -0.55 18.18
CA SER A 163 -3.29 -1.07 19.37
C SER A 163 -2.17 -0.13 19.84
N ASP A 164 -2.05 0.02 21.16
CA ASP A 164 -0.97 0.81 21.75
C ASP A 164 0.31 -0.01 21.95
N GLU A 165 0.16 -1.34 22.14
CA GLU A 165 1.25 -2.27 22.40
C GLU A 165 1.23 -3.43 21.41
N PHE A 166 2.40 -4.04 21.17
CA PHE A 166 2.53 -5.28 20.42
C PHE A 166 2.34 -6.48 21.36
N GLY A 167 1.09 -6.71 21.76
CA GLY A 167 0.69 -7.76 22.71
C GLY A 167 0.47 -9.13 22.05
N GLU A 168 -0.12 -10.07 22.78
CA GLU A 168 -0.32 -11.43 22.28
C GLU A 168 -1.34 -11.52 21.15
N GLU A 169 -2.34 -10.62 21.11
CA GLU A 169 -3.33 -10.58 20.03
C GLU A 169 -2.69 -10.09 18.73
N GLU A 170 -1.85 -9.04 18.80
CA GLU A 170 -1.11 -8.50 17.67
C GLU A 170 -0.07 -9.49 17.14
N LYS A 171 0.63 -10.19 18.04
CA LYS A 171 1.56 -11.27 17.65
C LYS A 171 0.84 -12.43 16.98
N ALA A 172 -0.34 -12.81 17.47
CA ALA A 172 -1.13 -13.88 16.87
C ALA A 172 -1.56 -13.48 15.44
N LEU A 173 -2.13 -12.27 15.29
CA LEU A 173 -2.51 -11.74 13.99
C LEU A 173 -1.30 -11.64 13.03
N SER A 174 -0.15 -11.17 13.56
CA SER A 174 1.08 -11.10 12.75
C SER A 174 1.51 -12.47 12.24
N ARG A 175 1.42 -13.52 13.06
CA ARG A 175 1.71 -14.90 12.63
C ARG A 175 0.80 -15.35 11.50
N ASP A 176 -0.50 -15.07 11.58
CA ASP A 176 -1.47 -15.45 10.56
C ASP A 176 -1.21 -14.71 9.22
N ILE A 177 -0.97 -13.38 9.29
CA ILE A 177 -0.61 -12.56 8.13
C ILE A 177 0.68 -13.07 7.47
N ILE A 178 1.72 -13.32 8.25
CA ILE A 178 3.03 -13.79 7.78
C ILE A 178 2.90 -15.19 7.18
N ALA A 179 2.12 -16.07 7.80
CA ALA A 179 1.92 -17.44 7.31
C ALA A 179 1.27 -17.46 5.93
N ILE A 180 0.17 -16.75 5.74
CA ILE A 180 -0.51 -16.70 4.43
C ILE A 180 0.33 -15.97 3.37
N ALA A 181 1.03 -14.88 3.76
CA ALA A 181 1.93 -14.19 2.85
C ALA A 181 3.06 -15.10 2.36
N LYS A 182 3.63 -15.92 3.25
CA LYS A 182 4.65 -16.91 2.91
C LYS A 182 4.10 -18.01 1.99
N GLU A 183 2.95 -18.57 2.34
CA GLU A 183 2.29 -19.64 1.55
C GLU A 183 2.03 -19.19 0.11
N ARG A 184 1.56 -17.98 -0.06
CA ARG A 184 1.18 -17.43 -1.37
C ARG A 184 2.28 -16.61 -2.04
N ASN A 185 3.47 -16.55 -1.46
CA ASN A 185 4.58 -15.72 -1.95
C ASN A 185 4.23 -14.23 -2.09
N MET A 186 3.34 -13.70 -1.24
CA MET A 186 2.96 -12.31 -1.24
C MET A 186 4.14 -11.44 -0.78
N VAL A 187 4.45 -10.41 -1.56
CA VAL A 187 5.40 -9.36 -1.17
C VAL A 187 4.70 -8.39 -0.22
N MET A 188 5.40 -7.91 0.80
CA MET A 188 4.85 -6.98 1.79
C MET A 188 5.55 -5.62 1.73
N GLU A 189 4.80 -4.54 1.89
CA GLU A 189 5.33 -3.19 1.83
C GLU A 189 5.85 -2.69 3.17
N VAL A 190 7.09 -2.21 3.19
CA VAL A 190 7.61 -1.31 4.24
C VAL A 190 7.23 0.11 3.86
N ASN A 191 6.33 0.71 4.62
CA ASN A 191 5.65 1.96 4.26
C ASN A 191 6.33 3.20 4.84
N GLY A 192 6.73 4.13 3.97
CA GLY A 192 7.41 5.37 4.38
C GLY A 192 6.49 6.39 5.04
N SER A 193 5.20 6.40 4.68
CA SER A 193 4.20 7.32 5.24
C SER A 193 4.01 7.12 6.74
N GLY A 194 3.95 5.86 7.19
CA GLY A 194 3.80 5.57 8.62
C GLY A 194 4.98 6.07 9.45
N ILE A 195 6.22 5.92 8.94
CA ILE A 195 7.42 6.44 9.61
C ILE A 195 7.40 7.97 9.66
N MET A 196 7.06 8.62 8.54
CA MET A 196 6.97 10.07 8.45
C MET A 196 5.92 10.61 9.46
N LYS A 197 4.74 10.01 9.51
CA LYS A 197 3.68 10.38 10.46
C LYS A 197 4.14 10.22 11.92
N ALA A 198 4.90 9.18 12.25
CA ALA A 198 5.46 8.99 13.58
C ALA A 198 6.46 10.10 13.94
N ARG A 199 7.37 10.45 13.02
CA ARG A 199 8.33 11.56 13.20
C ARG A 199 7.63 12.89 13.42
N GLN A 200 6.64 13.23 12.60
CA GLN A 200 5.86 14.47 12.73
C GLN A 200 5.13 14.58 14.06
N ARG A 201 4.73 13.45 14.65
CA ARG A 201 4.09 13.37 15.96
C ARG A 201 5.07 13.27 17.13
N GLY A 202 6.36 13.26 16.87
CA GLY A 202 7.40 13.12 17.90
C GLY A 202 7.42 11.75 18.57
N LEU A 203 6.88 10.72 17.92
CA LEU A 203 6.87 9.36 18.45
C LEU A 203 8.26 8.73 18.27
N LYS A 204 8.70 7.93 19.26
CA LYS A 204 9.98 7.22 19.21
C LYS A 204 9.97 6.10 18.16
N GLU A 205 8.83 5.46 17.98
CA GLU A 205 8.63 4.36 17.05
C GLU A 205 7.35 4.57 16.22
N SER A 206 7.37 4.09 14.98
CA SER A 206 6.18 4.07 14.14
C SER A 206 5.22 2.98 14.60
N ARG A 207 3.92 3.21 14.43
CA ARG A 207 2.92 2.16 14.60
C ARG A 207 2.98 1.18 13.43
N TYR A 208 3.20 1.69 12.22
CA TYR A 208 3.52 0.95 11.01
C TYR A 208 4.58 1.73 10.20
N PRO A 209 5.61 1.09 9.67
CA PRO A 209 6.00 -0.29 9.93
C PRO A 209 6.40 -0.50 11.40
N ARG A 210 5.86 -1.55 12.01
CA ARG A 210 6.15 -1.93 13.40
C ARG A 210 7.33 -2.89 13.44
N ARG A 211 8.38 -2.55 14.20
CA ARG A 211 9.64 -3.32 14.23
C ARG A 211 9.43 -4.80 14.52
N GLU A 212 8.66 -5.13 15.56
CA GLU A 212 8.43 -6.52 15.98
C GLU A 212 7.71 -7.35 14.91
N PHE A 213 6.77 -6.76 14.17
CA PHE A 213 6.12 -7.41 13.02
C PHE A 213 7.15 -7.75 11.94
N TRP A 214 8.02 -6.79 11.60
CA TRP A 214 9.00 -6.96 10.52
C TRP A 214 10.16 -7.88 10.92
N GLU A 215 10.52 -7.98 12.19
CA GLU A 215 11.45 -9.01 12.70
C GLU A 215 10.85 -10.41 12.50
N MET A 216 9.57 -10.61 12.82
CA MET A 216 8.87 -11.88 12.55
C MET A 216 8.79 -12.20 11.04
N ALA A 217 8.54 -11.19 10.20
CA ALA A 217 8.50 -11.35 8.74
C ALA A 217 9.87 -11.76 8.17
N LYS A 218 10.95 -11.14 8.68
CA LYS A 218 12.33 -11.52 8.36
C LYS A 218 12.62 -12.97 8.73
N ASP A 219 12.33 -13.35 9.97
CA ASP A 219 12.57 -14.71 10.48
C ASP A 219 11.80 -15.76 9.64
N ALA A 220 10.65 -15.40 9.13
CA ALA A 220 9.89 -16.21 8.19
C ALA A 220 10.49 -16.25 6.76
N GLY A 221 11.45 -15.39 6.43
CA GLY A 221 12.08 -15.28 5.11
C GLY A 221 11.18 -14.68 4.06
N LEU A 222 10.31 -13.72 4.44
CA LEU A 222 9.46 -13.01 3.50
C LEU A 222 10.22 -11.94 2.72
N TYR A 223 9.77 -11.72 1.50
CA TYR A 223 10.25 -10.62 0.68
C TYR A 223 9.42 -9.36 0.89
N CYS A 224 10.08 -8.22 0.88
CA CYS A 224 9.43 -6.93 1.00
C CYS A 224 9.82 -5.97 -0.12
N ILE A 225 9.01 -4.93 -0.26
CA ILE A 225 9.23 -3.77 -1.11
C ILE A 225 9.12 -2.51 -0.26
N VAL A 226 9.89 -1.49 -0.58
CA VAL A 226 9.73 -0.17 0.06
C VAL A 226 8.90 0.73 -0.83
N SER A 227 8.05 1.57 -0.24
CA SER A 227 7.28 2.57 -0.97
C SER A 227 7.07 3.82 -0.11
N ALA A 228 6.80 4.93 -0.80
CA ALA A 228 6.58 6.22 -0.15
C ALA A 228 5.19 6.33 0.47
N ASP A 229 4.17 5.78 -0.19
CA ASP A 229 2.75 6.08 0.11
C ASP A 229 2.58 7.61 0.18
N ALA A 230 3.09 8.27 -0.89
CA ALA A 230 3.20 9.71 -0.93
C ALA A 230 1.84 10.35 -1.21
N HIS A 231 1.49 11.36 -0.41
CA HIS A 231 0.30 12.20 -0.58
C HIS A 231 0.67 13.66 -0.87
N ASP A 232 1.96 13.93 -1.05
CA ASP A 232 2.56 15.20 -1.43
C ASP A 232 3.84 14.89 -2.21
N PRO A 233 3.98 15.41 -3.44
CA PRO A 233 5.14 15.15 -4.28
C PRO A 233 6.46 15.48 -3.57
N GLY A 234 6.50 16.61 -2.86
CA GLY A 234 7.71 17.13 -2.19
C GLY A 234 8.24 16.22 -1.08
N THR A 235 7.40 15.33 -0.53
CA THR A 235 7.79 14.39 0.54
C THR A 235 8.11 12.98 0.03
N MET A 236 7.90 12.68 -1.25
CA MET A 236 8.08 11.34 -1.80
C MET A 236 9.49 10.78 -1.58
N GLY A 237 10.52 11.57 -1.88
CA GLY A 237 11.92 11.17 -1.70
C GLY A 237 12.26 10.85 -0.24
N GLU A 238 11.90 11.72 0.70
CA GLU A 238 12.16 11.49 2.13
C GLU A 238 11.45 10.24 2.65
N ARG A 239 10.19 10.01 2.26
CA ARG A 239 9.45 8.80 2.66
C ARG A 239 10.11 7.53 2.15
N LEU A 240 10.60 7.51 0.90
CA LEU A 240 11.36 6.39 0.35
C LEU A 240 12.66 6.14 1.13
N GLU A 241 13.40 7.18 1.47
CA GLU A 241 14.63 7.08 2.27
C GLU A 241 14.35 6.50 3.66
N LEU A 242 13.26 6.92 4.30
CA LEU A 242 12.83 6.41 5.60
C LEU A 242 12.47 4.92 5.54
N ALA A 243 11.69 4.52 4.54
CA ALA A 243 11.33 3.11 4.34
C ALA A 243 12.56 2.24 4.06
N GLN A 244 13.46 2.72 3.19
CA GLN A 244 14.72 2.03 2.88
C GLN A 244 15.63 1.90 4.11
N ALA A 245 15.75 2.96 4.90
CA ALA A 245 16.55 2.93 6.13
C ALA A 245 15.97 1.93 7.14
N PHE A 246 14.65 1.88 7.30
CA PHE A 246 14.00 0.90 8.15
C PHE A 246 14.26 -0.53 7.67
N ALA A 247 14.01 -0.83 6.39
CA ALA A 247 14.26 -2.15 5.81
C ALA A 247 15.71 -2.59 5.97
N SER A 248 16.67 -1.68 5.71
CA SER A 248 18.10 -1.93 5.87
C SER A 248 18.49 -2.17 7.33
N SER A 249 17.87 -1.45 8.28
CA SER A 249 18.15 -1.61 9.72
C SER A 249 17.80 -2.99 10.27
N LEU A 250 16.91 -3.70 9.59
CA LEU A 250 16.48 -5.06 9.89
C LEU A 250 17.08 -6.10 8.94
N ASP A 251 17.84 -5.69 7.92
CA ASP A 251 18.37 -6.58 6.90
C ASP A 251 17.26 -7.43 6.25
N LEU A 252 16.17 -6.76 5.79
CA LEU A 252 15.05 -7.43 5.16
C LEU A 252 15.39 -7.87 3.73
N SER A 253 14.84 -9.02 3.31
CA SER A 253 14.95 -9.49 1.92
C SER A 253 14.08 -8.64 1.01
N MET A 254 14.70 -7.91 0.07
CA MET A 254 14.00 -6.99 -0.83
C MET A 254 13.68 -7.66 -2.17
N VAL A 255 12.59 -7.21 -2.79
CA VAL A 255 12.38 -7.39 -4.24
C VAL A 255 12.77 -6.11 -4.96
N GLU A 256 13.19 -6.24 -6.21
CA GLU A 256 13.44 -5.11 -7.11
C GLU A 256 12.40 -5.05 -8.23
N PRO A 257 11.59 -3.98 -8.32
CA PRO A 257 10.76 -3.74 -9.49
C PRO A 257 11.59 -3.56 -10.75
N GLY A 258 11.10 -4.12 -11.84
CA GLY A 258 11.68 -3.98 -13.16
C GLY A 258 10.61 -3.90 -14.23
N VAL A 259 11.00 -3.57 -15.45
CA VAL A 259 10.10 -3.53 -16.61
C VAL A 259 10.54 -4.57 -17.62
N GLU A 260 9.64 -5.47 -17.98
CA GLU A 260 9.86 -6.52 -18.99
C GLU A 260 8.73 -6.51 -20.01
N ASN A 261 9.07 -6.29 -21.29
CA ASN A 261 8.07 -6.19 -22.36
C ASN A 261 6.93 -5.19 -22.05
N GLY A 262 7.29 -4.04 -21.41
CA GLY A 262 6.33 -3.01 -21.02
C GLY A 262 5.49 -3.35 -19.77
N LYS A 263 5.73 -4.47 -19.12
CA LYS A 263 5.02 -4.90 -17.92
C LYS A 263 5.89 -4.75 -16.68
N LEU A 264 5.26 -4.37 -15.58
CA LEU A 264 5.88 -4.33 -14.27
C LEU A 264 6.10 -5.75 -13.74
N VAL A 265 7.32 -6.03 -13.27
CA VAL A 265 7.69 -7.30 -12.65
C VAL A 265 8.42 -7.05 -11.32
N LEU A 266 8.30 -7.99 -10.36
CA LEU A 266 9.08 -7.98 -9.14
C LEU A 266 10.13 -9.08 -9.19
N ARG A 267 11.40 -8.71 -9.13
CA ARG A 267 12.54 -9.64 -9.15
C ARG A 267 13.04 -9.90 -7.73
N ARG A 268 13.37 -11.13 -7.43
CA ARG A 268 13.98 -11.53 -6.15
C ARG A 268 15.49 -11.67 -6.31
N ASP A 269 16.27 -11.21 -5.33
CA ASP A 269 17.75 -11.21 -5.41
C ASP A 269 18.39 -12.60 -5.63
N ARG A 270 17.66 -13.69 -5.48
CA ARG A 270 18.15 -15.06 -5.67
C ARG A 270 17.97 -15.63 -7.09
N GLU A 271 17.43 -14.86 -8.01
CA GLU A 271 17.15 -15.26 -9.40
C GLU A 271 18.14 -14.63 -10.40
N LYS A 272 19.36 -14.25 -9.93
CA LYS A 272 20.47 -13.80 -10.77
C LYS A 272 21.29 -14.96 -11.29
#